data_598c7a50048d3d7441411168563856d5
#
_entry.id   598c7a50048d3d7441411168563856d5
#
_cell.length_a   1.000
_cell.length_b   1.000
_cell.length_c   1.000
_cell.angle_alpha   90.00
_cell.angle_beta   90.00
_cell.angle_gamma   90.00
#
_symmetry.space_group_name_H-M   'P 1'
#
loop_
_entity.id
_entity.type
_entity.pdbx_description
1 polymer ?
#
loop_
_entity_poly.entity_id
_entity_poly.type
_entity_poly.pdbx_seq_one_letter_code
_entity_poly.pdbx_strand_id
1 'polypeptide(L)'
;TLERNDIASSSRDRFVRAMHQAIAPLAQARNDHDMLADVADALGFRDRFTEQRTEDAWLRHLYGRWRRGCAALGFAAPEFDRFWAEGHVEVPAPPPEEAYTIFAEFHADPGEHPLDTPSGKVELFSETIAGFGYAECPGHPVWIAPREW
;
A
#
# COMPACT_ATOMS: atom_id res chain seq x y z
N THR A 1 9.73 -6.32 3.30
CA THR A 1 11.09 -6.87 3.11
C THR A 1 11.65 -7.32 4.45
N LEU A 2 12.50 -8.38 4.46
CA LEU A 2 13.09 -8.90 5.70
C LEU A 2 14.39 -8.17 6.11
N GLU A 3 14.94 -7.37 5.21
CA GLU A 3 16.29 -6.81 5.32
C GLU A 3 16.34 -5.37 5.87
N ARG A 4 15.20 -4.78 6.19
CA ARG A 4 15.12 -3.42 6.73
C ARG A 4 13.97 -3.27 7.72
N ASN A 5 14.02 -2.21 8.52
CA ASN A 5 12.88 -1.74 9.28
C ASN A 5 11.89 -1.00 8.37
N ASP A 6 10.60 -1.14 8.64
CA ASP A 6 9.57 -0.42 7.89
C ASP A 6 8.26 -0.34 8.68
N ILE A 7 7.28 0.36 8.13
CA ILE A 7 5.90 0.37 8.60
C ILE A 7 5.01 -0.07 7.44
N ALA A 8 4.13 -1.00 7.69
CA ALA A 8 3.19 -1.49 6.69
C ALA A 8 1.74 -1.24 7.13
N SER A 9 0.91 -0.89 6.17
CA SER A 9 -0.55 -0.85 6.31
C SER A 9 -1.19 -1.34 5.02
N SER A 10 -2.43 -1.79 5.11
CA SER A 10 -3.21 -2.22 3.97
C SER A 10 -4.46 -1.36 3.87
N SER A 11 -4.96 -1.16 2.66
CA SER A 11 -6.28 -0.55 2.42
C SER A 11 -7.43 -1.53 2.68
N ARG A 12 -7.13 -2.78 3.01
CA ARG A 12 -8.11 -3.87 3.18
C ARG A 12 -8.21 -4.41 4.59
N ASP A 13 -7.37 -3.92 5.50
CA ASP A 13 -7.45 -4.24 6.91
C ASP A 13 -7.23 -2.99 7.78
N ARG A 14 -7.42 -3.11 9.07
CA ARG A 14 -7.33 -2.01 10.03
C ARG A 14 -6.03 -1.99 10.80
N PHE A 15 -5.02 -2.73 10.33
CA PHE A 15 -3.75 -2.85 11.05
C PHE A 15 -2.66 -1.96 10.44
N VAL A 16 -1.94 -1.28 11.31
CA VAL A 16 -0.63 -0.71 11.01
C VAL A 16 0.40 -1.56 11.73
N ARG A 17 1.39 -2.08 11.01
CA ARG A 17 2.37 -3.06 11.51
C ARG A 17 3.76 -2.48 11.52
N ALA A 18 4.49 -2.72 12.60
CA ALA A 18 5.92 -2.52 12.66
C ALA A 18 6.62 -3.71 11.98
N MET A 19 7.40 -3.43 10.96
CA MET A 19 8.19 -4.43 10.26
C MET A 19 9.62 -4.33 10.75
N HIS A 20 10.01 -5.22 11.66
CA HIS A 20 11.38 -5.28 12.15
C HIS A 20 12.30 -5.95 11.14
N GLN A 21 13.49 -5.42 10.98
CA GLN A 21 14.55 -6.09 10.22
C GLN A 21 14.82 -7.48 10.83
N ALA A 22 14.64 -8.52 10.04
CA ALA A 22 14.80 -9.91 10.48
C ALA A 22 16.16 -10.48 10.10
N ILE A 23 16.77 -10.02 9.02
CA ILE A 23 18.09 -10.45 8.52
C ILE A 23 18.90 -9.24 8.07
N ALA A 24 20.23 -9.37 8.09
CA ALA A 24 21.09 -8.38 7.45
C ALA A 24 20.90 -8.41 5.91
N PRO A 25 21.10 -7.27 5.22
CA PRO A 25 21.06 -7.26 3.77
C PRO A 25 21.98 -8.29 3.16
N LEU A 26 21.51 -9.02 2.14
CA LEU A 26 22.27 -10.08 1.48
C LEU A 26 23.19 -9.49 0.41
N ALA A 27 24.44 -9.94 0.41
CA ALA A 27 25.47 -9.55 -0.56
C ALA A 27 25.55 -8.01 -0.74
N GLN A 28 25.17 -7.49 -1.90
CA GLN A 28 25.20 -6.06 -2.23
C GLN A 28 23.81 -5.41 -2.16
N ALA A 29 22.81 -6.09 -1.56
CA ALA A 29 21.48 -5.51 -1.37
C ALA A 29 21.55 -4.27 -0.47
N ARG A 30 20.80 -3.24 -0.83
CA ARG A 30 20.76 -1.97 -0.11
C ARG A 30 19.33 -1.49 0.01
N ASN A 31 19.06 -0.68 1.01
CA ASN A 31 17.78 -0.01 1.16
C ASN A 31 17.57 0.99 0.01
N ASP A 32 16.37 1.02 -0.57
CA ASP A 32 15.99 1.95 -1.65
C ASP A 32 16.23 3.41 -1.26
N HIS A 33 15.92 3.77 0.00
CA HIS A 33 16.17 5.12 0.51
C HIS A 33 17.66 5.50 0.42
N ASP A 34 18.56 4.58 0.79
CA ASP A 34 20.00 4.85 0.77
C ASP A 34 20.54 4.93 -0.66
N MET A 35 20.04 4.06 -1.56
CA MET A 35 20.40 4.12 -2.98
C MET A 35 19.95 5.44 -3.61
N LEU A 36 18.73 5.88 -3.33
CA LEU A 36 18.20 7.14 -3.84
C LEU A 36 18.88 8.35 -3.20
N ALA A 37 19.28 8.24 -1.93
CA ALA A 37 20.05 9.28 -1.25
C ALA A 37 21.45 9.46 -1.90
N ASP A 38 22.10 8.38 -2.33
CA ASP A 38 23.38 8.47 -3.04
C ASP A 38 23.21 9.07 -4.45
N VAL A 39 22.13 8.76 -5.15
CA VAL A 39 21.78 9.43 -6.41
C VAL A 39 21.55 10.93 -6.18
N ALA A 40 20.83 11.30 -5.13
CA ALA A 40 20.59 12.69 -4.76
C ALA A 40 21.89 13.41 -4.37
N ASP A 41 22.85 12.69 -3.75
CA ASP A 41 24.16 13.21 -3.42
C ASP A 41 24.97 13.53 -4.69
N ALA A 42 25.02 12.59 -5.63
CA ALA A 42 25.67 12.78 -6.92
C ALA A 42 25.07 13.97 -7.73
N LEU A 43 23.81 14.28 -7.50
CA LEU A 43 23.09 15.40 -8.10
C LEU A 43 23.14 16.69 -7.27
N GLY A 44 23.79 16.67 -6.09
CA GLY A 44 24.00 17.84 -5.23
C GLY A 44 22.81 18.27 -4.37
N PHE A 45 21.84 17.38 -4.10
CA PHE A 45 20.67 17.72 -3.28
C PHE A 45 20.31 16.68 -2.21
N ARG A 46 21.29 15.89 -1.72
CA ARG A 46 21.11 14.85 -0.70
C ARG A 46 20.33 15.35 0.52
N ASP A 47 20.73 16.46 1.09
CA ASP A 47 20.10 17.02 2.31
C ASP A 47 18.62 17.38 2.07
N ARG A 48 18.30 17.87 0.88
CA ARG A 48 16.92 18.17 0.50
C ARG A 48 16.09 16.90 0.30
N PHE A 49 16.70 15.82 -0.21
CA PHE A 49 16.01 14.54 -0.40
C PHE A 49 15.78 13.83 0.94
N THR A 50 16.82 13.73 1.77
CA THR A 50 16.76 13.00 3.04
C THR A 50 16.13 13.83 4.16
N GLU A 51 16.02 15.15 4.00
CA GLU A 51 15.71 16.10 5.09
C GLU A 51 16.60 15.89 6.33
N GLN A 52 17.82 15.40 6.13
CA GLN A 52 18.79 15.05 7.15
C GLN A 52 18.29 14.00 8.16
N ARG A 53 17.30 13.16 7.75
CA ARG A 53 16.75 12.09 8.57
C ARG A 53 17.40 10.75 8.24
N THR A 54 17.66 9.97 9.26
CA THR A 54 17.98 8.55 9.18
C THR A 54 16.69 7.75 8.90
N GLU A 55 16.83 6.45 8.58
CA GLU A 55 15.69 5.54 8.43
C GLU A 55 14.77 5.56 9.67
N ASP A 56 15.35 5.40 10.88
CA ASP A 56 14.56 5.45 12.13
C ASP A 56 13.85 6.80 12.30
N ALA A 57 14.53 7.91 12.03
CA ALA A 57 13.93 9.23 12.10
C ALA A 57 12.77 9.40 11.09
N TRP A 58 12.88 8.79 9.92
CA TRP A 58 11.78 8.76 8.94
C TRP A 58 10.60 7.93 9.43
N LEU A 59 10.83 6.72 9.95
CA LEU A 59 9.77 5.87 10.49
C LEU A 59 9.00 6.58 11.62
N ARG A 60 9.72 7.20 12.55
CA ARG A 60 9.12 8.02 13.62
C ARG A 60 8.33 9.21 13.10
N HIS A 61 8.86 9.89 12.10
CA HIS A 61 8.19 11.03 11.47
C HIS A 61 6.90 10.62 10.77
N LEU A 62 6.93 9.56 9.97
CA LEU A 62 5.77 9.06 9.23
C LEU A 62 4.68 8.54 10.17
N TYR A 63 5.08 7.74 11.16
CA TYR A 63 4.16 7.28 12.20
C TYR A 63 3.54 8.44 12.99
N GLY A 64 4.35 9.42 13.36
CA GLY A 64 3.87 10.62 14.06
C GLY A 64 2.86 11.43 13.23
N ARG A 65 3.06 11.53 11.92
CA ARG A 65 2.06 12.15 11.01
C ARG A 65 0.76 11.35 11.00
N TRP A 66 0.84 10.04 10.80
CA TRP A 66 -0.32 9.15 10.83
C TRP A 66 -1.07 9.23 12.16
N ARG A 67 -0.35 9.18 13.29
CA ARG A 67 -0.92 9.28 14.64
C ARG A 67 -1.69 10.59 14.87
N ARG A 68 -1.17 11.72 14.37
CA ARG A 68 -1.89 13.00 14.42
C ARG A 68 -3.18 12.97 13.60
N GLY A 69 -3.16 12.33 12.43
CA GLY A 69 -4.36 12.11 11.63
C GLY A 69 -5.40 11.28 12.38
N CYS A 70 -4.98 10.19 13.03
CA CYS A 70 -5.86 9.36 13.87
C CYS A 70 -6.48 10.16 15.03
N ALA A 71 -5.68 10.99 15.71
CA ALA A 71 -6.18 11.83 16.80
C ALA A 71 -7.26 12.84 16.34
N ALA A 72 -7.11 13.40 15.14
CA ALA A 72 -8.13 14.26 14.54
C ALA A 72 -9.44 13.53 14.23
N LEU A 73 -9.39 12.20 14.08
CA LEU A 73 -10.55 11.31 13.91
C LEU A 73 -11.02 10.66 15.22
N GLY A 74 -10.52 11.13 16.37
CA GLY A 74 -10.91 10.62 17.68
C GLY A 74 -10.22 9.32 18.12
N PHE A 75 -9.24 8.82 17.37
CA PHE A 75 -8.48 7.62 17.75
C PHE A 75 -7.11 7.98 18.33
N ALA A 76 -6.90 7.67 19.61
CA ALA A 76 -5.63 7.88 20.30
C ALA A 76 -4.67 6.69 20.06
N ALA A 77 -3.96 6.69 18.92
CA ALA A 77 -2.94 5.70 18.65
C ALA A 77 -1.77 5.81 19.64
N PRO A 78 -1.09 4.68 20.01
CA PRO A 78 0.01 4.68 20.96
C PRO A 78 1.21 5.51 20.47
N GLU A 79 2.14 5.82 21.39
CA GLU A 79 3.45 6.40 21.05
C GLU A 79 4.28 5.42 20.20
N PHE A 80 5.22 5.95 19.41
CA PHE A 80 6.01 5.15 18.46
C PHE A 80 6.72 3.97 19.15
N ASP A 81 7.38 4.20 20.28
CA ASP A 81 8.15 3.14 20.92
C ASP A 81 7.26 1.99 21.43
N ARG A 82 6.06 2.31 21.90
CA ARG A 82 5.07 1.30 22.27
C ARG A 82 4.56 0.53 21.06
N PHE A 83 4.15 1.23 19.99
CA PHE A 83 3.76 0.62 18.72
C PHE A 83 4.84 -0.31 18.18
N TRP A 84 6.10 0.18 18.20
CA TRP A 84 7.23 -0.58 17.71
C TRP A 84 7.47 -1.85 18.52
N ALA A 85 7.37 -1.78 19.85
CA ALA A 85 7.52 -2.94 20.74
C ALA A 85 6.37 -3.94 20.62
N GLU A 86 5.12 -3.48 20.47
CA GLU A 86 3.92 -4.33 20.33
C GLU A 86 3.79 -4.93 18.92
N GLY A 87 4.49 -4.41 17.93
CA GLY A 87 4.52 -4.91 16.57
C GLY A 87 3.35 -4.46 15.68
N HIS A 88 2.25 -4.00 16.25
CA HIS A 88 1.11 -3.48 15.49
C HIS A 88 0.19 -2.60 16.32
N VAL A 89 -0.68 -1.88 15.63
CA VAL A 89 -1.84 -1.21 16.20
C VAL A 89 -3.05 -1.46 15.31
N GLU A 90 -4.18 -1.73 15.92
CA GLU A 90 -5.46 -1.88 15.23
C GLU A 90 -6.25 -0.57 15.30
N VAL A 91 -6.63 -0.02 14.15
CA VAL A 91 -7.51 1.13 14.06
C VAL A 91 -8.94 0.66 14.33
N PRO A 92 -9.74 1.37 15.15
CA PRO A 92 -11.13 1.00 15.40
C PRO A 92 -11.93 0.83 14.11
N ALA A 93 -12.83 -0.13 14.06
CA ALA A 93 -13.78 -0.24 12.98
C ALA A 93 -14.73 0.98 13.00
N PRO A 94 -15.12 1.51 11.84
CA PRO A 94 -16.22 2.46 11.80
C PRO A 94 -17.50 1.79 12.32
N PRO A 95 -18.46 2.56 12.84
CA PRO A 95 -19.77 2.05 13.18
C PRO A 95 -20.40 1.32 11.98
N PRO A 96 -21.22 0.28 12.17
CA PRO A 96 -21.80 -0.49 11.07
C PRO A 96 -22.55 0.37 10.04
N GLU A 97 -23.20 1.44 10.48
CA GLU A 97 -23.92 2.40 9.64
C GLU A 97 -23.00 3.27 8.79
N GLU A 98 -21.73 3.41 9.17
CA GLU A 98 -20.69 4.13 8.43
C GLU A 98 -19.76 3.17 7.66
N ALA A 99 -20.00 1.86 7.74
CA ALA A 99 -19.17 0.87 7.10
C ALA A 99 -19.25 1.02 5.57
N TYR A 100 -18.10 1.32 4.96
CA TYR A 100 -18.01 1.42 3.51
C TYR A 100 -18.18 0.05 2.86
N THR A 101 -19.19 -0.06 2.02
CA THR A 101 -19.37 -1.21 1.13
C THR A 101 -18.99 -0.81 -0.28
N ILE A 102 -17.99 -1.50 -0.84
CA ILE A 102 -17.56 -1.22 -2.21
C ILE A 102 -18.71 -1.46 -3.19
N PHE A 103 -18.94 -0.52 -4.09
CA PHE A 103 -20.04 -0.57 -5.07
C PHE A 103 -21.45 -0.69 -4.46
N ALA A 104 -21.68 -0.16 -3.24
CA ALA A 104 -22.98 -0.23 -2.59
C ALA A 104 -24.11 0.35 -3.45
N GLU A 105 -23.90 1.47 -4.10
CA GLU A 105 -24.90 2.13 -4.98
C GLU A 105 -25.19 1.27 -6.20
N PHE A 106 -24.19 0.69 -6.85
CA PHE A 106 -24.35 -0.27 -7.95
C PHE A 106 -25.11 -1.53 -7.50
N HIS A 107 -24.86 -2.02 -6.30
CA HIS A 107 -25.62 -3.14 -5.72
C HIS A 107 -27.09 -2.81 -5.50
N ALA A 108 -27.37 -1.58 -5.06
CA ALA A 108 -28.73 -1.14 -4.77
C ALA A 108 -29.52 -0.89 -6.06
N ASP A 109 -28.95 -0.19 -7.04
CA ASP A 109 -29.55 0.09 -8.33
C ASP A 109 -28.47 0.17 -9.44
N PRO A 110 -28.21 -0.94 -10.15
CA PRO A 110 -27.23 -0.95 -11.23
C PRO A 110 -27.61 -0.07 -12.45
N GLY A 111 -28.85 0.31 -12.57
CA GLY A 111 -29.33 1.16 -13.68
C GLY A 111 -29.01 2.63 -13.43
N GLU A 112 -29.27 3.11 -12.24
CA GLU A 112 -28.99 4.51 -11.84
C GLU A 112 -27.52 4.73 -11.48
N HIS A 113 -26.82 3.69 -11.00
CA HIS A 113 -25.42 3.73 -10.56
C HIS A 113 -24.54 2.72 -11.32
N PRO A 114 -24.38 2.86 -12.65
CA PRO A 114 -23.58 1.92 -13.44
C PRO A 114 -22.09 1.96 -13.02
N LEU A 115 -21.38 0.86 -13.26
CA LEU A 115 -19.94 0.83 -13.12
C LEU A 115 -19.26 1.63 -14.24
N ASP A 116 -18.03 2.10 -13.96
CA ASP A 116 -17.19 2.76 -14.97
C ASP A 116 -16.54 1.73 -15.91
N THR A 117 -17.38 1.02 -16.64
CA THR A 117 -17.04 0.05 -17.66
C THR A 117 -17.83 0.34 -18.92
N PRO A 118 -17.39 -0.09 -20.12
CA PRO A 118 -18.13 0.12 -21.38
C PRO A 118 -19.59 -0.31 -21.33
N SER A 119 -19.89 -1.38 -20.62
CA SER A 119 -21.27 -1.88 -20.44
C SER A 119 -22.03 -1.29 -19.26
N GLY A 120 -21.34 -0.53 -18.39
CA GLY A 120 -21.87 -0.10 -17.09
C GLY A 120 -22.05 -1.24 -16.07
N LYS A 121 -21.59 -2.45 -16.38
CA LYS A 121 -21.74 -3.67 -15.58
C LYS A 121 -20.40 -4.35 -15.34
N VAL A 122 -20.42 -5.42 -14.56
CA VAL A 122 -19.26 -6.32 -14.42
C VAL A 122 -19.02 -7.00 -15.77
N GLU A 123 -17.84 -6.80 -16.36
CA GLU A 123 -17.44 -7.39 -17.62
C GLU A 123 -16.59 -8.63 -17.38
N LEU A 124 -17.09 -9.79 -17.81
CA LEU A 124 -16.34 -11.06 -17.76
C LEU A 124 -15.49 -11.25 -19.00
N PHE A 125 -15.76 -10.51 -20.07
CA PHE A 125 -15.01 -10.48 -21.31
C PHE A 125 -14.75 -9.03 -21.70
N SER A 126 -13.51 -8.71 -22.08
CA SER A 126 -13.11 -7.39 -22.56
C SER A 126 -12.84 -7.42 -24.06
N GLU A 127 -13.70 -6.82 -24.85
CA GLU A 127 -13.50 -6.65 -26.29
C GLU A 127 -12.23 -5.84 -26.59
N THR A 128 -11.90 -4.86 -25.76
CA THR A 128 -10.68 -4.06 -25.89
C THR A 128 -9.43 -4.92 -25.78
N ILE A 129 -9.35 -5.77 -24.76
CA ILE A 129 -8.20 -6.67 -24.56
C ILE A 129 -8.17 -7.72 -25.67
N ALA A 130 -9.31 -8.31 -26.03
CA ALA A 130 -9.39 -9.26 -27.13
C ALA A 130 -8.91 -8.64 -28.46
N GLY A 131 -9.22 -7.37 -28.69
CA GLY A 131 -8.83 -6.62 -29.86
C GLY A 131 -7.30 -6.43 -30.02
N PHE A 132 -6.52 -6.58 -28.94
CA PHE A 132 -5.06 -6.55 -29.02
C PHE A 132 -4.46 -7.81 -29.67
N GLY A 133 -5.19 -8.92 -29.70
CA GLY A 133 -4.78 -10.16 -30.34
C GLY A 133 -3.61 -10.90 -29.64
N TYR A 134 -3.38 -10.64 -28.35
CA TYR A 134 -2.32 -11.30 -27.60
C TYR A 134 -2.74 -12.71 -27.18
N ALA A 135 -1.94 -13.72 -27.57
CA ALA A 135 -2.18 -15.10 -27.18
C ALA A 135 -2.10 -15.34 -25.68
N GLU A 136 -1.25 -14.54 -25.00
CA GLU A 136 -1.04 -14.62 -23.55
C GLU A 136 -1.99 -13.74 -22.74
N CYS A 137 -2.85 -12.96 -23.41
CA CYS A 137 -3.80 -12.07 -22.75
C CYS A 137 -5.10 -12.02 -23.54
N PRO A 138 -5.91 -13.09 -23.51
CA PRO A 138 -7.21 -13.11 -24.17
C PRO A 138 -8.20 -12.20 -23.43
N GLY A 139 -9.35 -11.92 -24.05
CA GLY A 139 -10.37 -11.00 -23.53
C GLY A 139 -11.00 -11.40 -22.19
N HIS A 140 -10.72 -12.58 -21.67
CA HIS A 140 -11.16 -13.05 -20.35
C HIS A 140 -10.08 -13.90 -19.69
N PRO A 141 -10.10 -14.03 -18.36
CA PRO A 141 -9.13 -14.86 -17.63
C PRO A 141 -9.22 -16.33 -18.08
N VAL A 142 -8.06 -16.89 -18.48
CA VAL A 142 -7.89 -18.31 -18.79
C VAL A 142 -6.62 -18.81 -18.14
N TRP A 143 -6.57 -20.10 -17.88
CA TRP A 143 -5.33 -20.70 -17.44
C TRP A 143 -4.37 -20.85 -18.64
N ILE A 144 -3.17 -20.34 -18.50
CA ILE A 144 -2.11 -20.44 -19.50
C ILE A 144 -0.92 -21.13 -18.83
N ALA A 145 -0.39 -22.17 -19.49
CA ALA A 145 0.76 -22.88 -18.94
C ALA A 145 1.97 -21.94 -18.84
N PRO A 146 2.66 -21.87 -17.67
CA PRO A 146 3.90 -21.12 -17.55
C PRO A 146 4.92 -21.57 -18.60
N ARG A 147 5.65 -20.65 -19.19
CA ARG A 147 6.73 -20.95 -20.15
C ARG A 147 8.04 -21.34 -19.48
N GLU A 148 8.19 -20.92 -18.23
CA GLU A 148 9.37 -21.17 -17.38
C GLU A 148 8.93 -21.87 -16.11
N TRP A 149 9.69 -22.89 -15.69
CA TRP A 149 9.47 -23.68 -14.47
C TRP A 149 10.72 -23.63 -13.61
#